data_b879366629ac41d7f28b52eba2a0252b
#
_entry.id   b879366629ac41d7f28b52eba2a0252b
#
_cell.length_a   1.000
_cell.length_b   1.000
_cell.length_c   1.000
_cell.angle_alpha   90.00
_cell.angle_beta   90.00
_cell.angle_gamma   90.00
#
_symmetry.space_group_name_H-M   'P 1'
#
loop_
_entity.id
_entity.type
_entity.pdbx_description
1 polymer ?
#
loop_
_entity_poly.entity_id
_entity_poly.type
_entity_poly.pdbx_seq_one_letter_code
_entity_poly.pdbx_strand_id
1 'polypeptide(L)'
;MLYNVSIMVNLWSALASRDVRLLKNQIDKLNSLPENCWFVNYLRCHDDIGWGLDEDVERYLDIDPLKHKEFLYHFYEGATPGSWSMGELYNYDEATRDARSCGTTASLCGIEQALDKNDKIALDYAVKRDLLLHTAMAFLQG
;
A
#
# COMPACT_ATOMS: atom_id res chain seq x y z
N MET A 1 -13.90 0.22 17.98
CA MET A 1 -13.66 0.51 16.55
C MET A 1 -12.26 1.06 16.39
N LEU A 2 -11.45 0.50 15.49
CA LEU A 2 -10.06 0.89 15.22
C LEU A 2 -9.85 1.10 13.73
N TYR A 3 -8.88 1.92 13.36
CA TYR A 3 -8.45 2.03 11.97
C TYR A 3 -7.71 0.76 11.52
N ASN A 4 -8.06 0.25 10.33
CA ASN A 4 -7.48 -0.98 9.78
C ASN A 4 -6.18 -0.67 9.01
N VAL A 5 -5.15 -0.29 9.75
CA VAL A 5 -3.83 0.03 9.18
C VAL A 5 -3.25 -1.17 8.45
N SER A 6 -3.41 -2.38 9.02
CA SER A 6 -2.85 -3.60 8.42
C SER A 6 -3.44 -3.92 7.05
N ILE A 7 -4.75 -3.74 6.86
CA ILE A 7 -5.37 -3.89 5.53
C ILE A 7 -4.87 -2.80 4.59
N MET A 8 -4.78 -1.56 5.05
CA MET A 8 -4.32 -0.44 4.24
C MET A 8 -2.92 -0.71 3.67
N VAL A 9 -1.94 -1.05 4.49
CA VAL A 9 -0.56 -1.30 4.02
C VAL A 9 -0.47 -2.54 3.11
N ASN A 10 -1.27 -3.58 3.39
CA ASN A 10 -1.32 -4.77 2.54
C ASN A 10 -1.95 -4.52 1.17
N LEU A 11 -2.96 -3.64 1.06
CA LEU A 11 -3.53 -3.23 -0.22
C LEU A 11 -2.48 -2.49 -1.07
N TRP A 12 -1.76 -1.54 -0.48
CA TRP A 12 -0.67 -0.84 -1.17
C TRP A 12 0.48 -1.77 -1.54
N SER A 13 0.88 -2.68 -0.64
CA SER A 13 1.89 -3.70 -0.94
C SER A 13 1.47 -4.59 -2.12
N ALA A 14 0.23 -5.10 -2.11
CA ALA A 14 -0.27 -5.94 -3.20
C ALA A 14 -0.30 -5.22 -4.55
N LEU A 15 -0.65 -3.94 -4.56
CA LEU A 15 -0.65 -3.14 -5.79
C LEU A 15 0.75 -2.97 -6.37
N ALA A 16 1.74 -2.62 -5.54
CA ALA A 16 3.12 -2.39 -5.98
C ALA A 16 3.83 -3.68 -6.39
N SER A 17 3.75 -4.71 -5.55
CA SER A 17 4.44 -5.99 -5.75
C SER A 17 3.75 -6.90 -6.77
N ARG A 18 2.45 -6.67 -7.04
CA ARG A 18 1.57 -7.57 -7.80
C ARG A 18 1.45 -8.96 -7.17
N ASP A 19 1.63 -9.04 -5.85
CA ASP A 19 1.52 -10.24 -5.05
C ASP A 19 0.47 -10.04 -3.95
N VAL A 20 -0.58 -10.84 -3.97
CA VAL A 20 -1.72 -10.73 -3.06
C VAL A 20 -1.61 -11.67 -1.84
N ARG A 21 -0.54 -12.45 -1.71
CA ARG A 21 -0.43 -13.49 -0.66
C ARG A 21 -0.46 -12.90 0.76
N LEU A 22 0.24 -11.79 0.98
CA LEU A 22 0.21 -11.07 2.26
C LEU A 22 -1.20 -10.50 2.54
N LEU A 23 -1.79 -9.84 1.56
CA LEU A 23 -3.14 -9.30 1.67
C LEU A 23 -4.16 -10.41 1.98
N LYS A 24 -4.07 -11.55 1.28
CA LYS A 24 -4.95 -12.70 1.55
C LYS A 24 -4.81 -13.20 2.99
N ASN A 25 -3.58 -13.36 3.48
CA ASN A 25 -3.33 -13.76 4.87
C ASN A 25 -3.94 -12.77 5.87
N GLN A 26 -3.82 -11.47 5.59
CA GLN A 26 -4.39 -10.44 6.45
C GLN A 26 -5.93 -10.45 6.44
N ILE A 27 -6.55 -10.70 5.29
CA ILE A 27 -8.02 -10.85 5.18
C ILE A 27 -8.50 -12.07 5.96
N ASP A 28 -7.79 -13.19 5.86
CA ASP A 28 -8.14 -14.41 6.59
C ASP A 28 -8.13 -14.19 8.12
N LYS A 29 -7.26 -13.32 8.64
CA LYS A 29 -7.24 -12.92 10.06
C LYS A 29 -8.48 -12.12 10.49
N LEU A 30 -9.11 -11.37 9.59
CA LEU A 30 -10.32 -10.60 9.89
C LEU A 30 -11.52 -11.51 10.20
N ASN A 31 -11.56 -12.72 9.66
CA ASN A 31 -12.62 -13.69 9.91
C ASN A 31 -12.68 -14.19 11.36
N SER A 32 -11.67 -13.89 12.18
CA SER A 32 -11.57 -14.27 13.59
C SER A 32 -11.90 -13.13 14.56
N LEU A 33 -12.42 -12.01 14.07
CA LEU A 33 -12.77 -10.87 14.93
C LEU A 33 -13.96 -11.22 15.86
N PRO A 34 -13.93 -10.76 17.12
CA PRO A 34 -15.10 -10.84 18.00
C PRO A 34 -16.29 -10.07 17.42
N GLU A 35 -17.52 -10.58 17.67
CA GLU A 35 -18.77 -10.01 17.11
C GLU A 35 -19.00 -8.52 17.40
N ASN A 36 -18.38 -7.97 18.45
CA ASN A 36 -18.54 -6.56 18.85
C ASN A 36 -17.38 -5.68 18.39
N CYS A 37 -16.46 -6.21 17.56
CA CYS A 37 -15.28 -5.50 17.09
C CYS A 37 -15.38 -5.20 15.61
N TRP A 38 -15.16 -3.94 15.26
CA TRP A 38 -15.14 -3.50 13.86
C TRP A 38 -13.91 -2.66 13.58
N PHE A 39 -13.46 -2.74 12.33
CA PHE A 39 -12.45 -1.83 11.80
C PHE A 39 -13.05 -0.76 10.90
N VAL A 40 -12.39 0.38 10.82
CA VAL A 40 -12.60 1.36 9.76
C VAL A 40 -11.59 1.08 8.67
N ASN A 41 -12.03 0.56 7.55
CA ASN A 41 -11.19 0.38 6.37
C ASN A 41 -10.97 1.73 5.68
N TYR A 42 -9.75 1.97 5.22
CA TYR A 42 -9.36 3.18 4.52
C TYR A 42 -8.12 2.91 3.65
N LEU A 43 -7.89 3.74 2.64
CA LEU A 43 -6.69 3.66 1.80
C LEU A 43 -5.66 4.70 2.21
N ARG A 44 -6.11 5.90 2.55
CA ARG A 44 -5.27 7.01 3.01
C ARG A 44 -6.01 7.83 4.06
N CYS A 45 -5.24 8.43 4.95
CA CYS A 45 -5.70 9.43 5.91
C CYS A 45 -4.68 10.59 5.91
N HIS A 46 -4.69 11.43 6.94
CA HIS A 46 -3.74 12.52 7.10
C HIS A 46 -2.31 12.05 7.48
N ASP A 47 -2.18 10.81 7.98
CA ASP A 47 -0.87 10.24 8.33
C ASP A 47 -0.14 9.66 7.12
N ASP A 48 1.19 9.53 7.24
CA ASP A 48 2.03 8.82 6.29
C ASP A 48 1.80 7.31 6.34
N ILE A 49 2.14 6.61 5.25
CA ILE A 49 2.15 5.15 5.26
C ILE A 49 3.43 4.67 5.96
N GLY A 50 3.26 4.06 7.14
CA GLY A 50 4.30 3.24 7.75
C GLY A 50 4.16 1.80 7.28
N TRP A 51 5.26 1.21 6.79
CA TRP A 51 5.27 -0.13 6.18
C TRP A 51 5.37 -1.24 7.23
N GLY A 52 4.40 -1.27 8.15
CA GLY A 52 4.28 -2.29 9.21
C GLY A 52 3.58 -3.56 8.70
N LEU A 53 4.25 -4.33 7.84
CA LEU A 53 3.79 -5.65 7.40
C LEU A 53 4.13 -6.73 8.45
N ASP A 54 3.51 -7.89 8.35
CA ASP A 54 3.77 -9.02 9.22
C ASP A 54 5.02 -9.78 8.75
N GLU A 55 6.17 -9.48 9.36
CA GLU A 55 7.46 -10.04 8.97
C GLU A 55 7.52 -11.57 9.09
N ASP A 56 6.80 -12.18 10.02
CA ASP A 56 6.78 -13.63 10.16
C ASP A 56 6.03 -14.27 9.00
N VAL A 57 4.95 -13.65 8.54
CA VAL A 57 4.22 -14.09 7.35
C VAL A 57 5.06 -13.84 6.09
N GLU A 58 5.79 -12.71 6.01
CA GLU A 58 6.71 -12.44 4.89
C GLU A 58 7.76 -13.53 4.78
N ARG A 59 8.44 -13.88 5.87
CA ARG A 59 9.44 -14.97 5.91
C ARG A 59 8.83 -16.33 5.56
N TYR A 60 7.62 -16.62 6.03
CA TYR A 60 6.91 -17.86 5.69
C TYR A 60 6.59 -17.95 4.18
N LEU A 61 6.40 -16.82 3.51
CA LEU A 61 6.13 -16.72 2.08
C LEU A 61 7.40 -16.56 1.22
N ASP A 62 8.58 -16.74 1.80
CA ASP A 62 9.90 -16.54 1.17
C ASP A 62 10.11 -15.08 0.69
N ILE A 63 9.54 -14.12 1.42
CA ILE A 63 9.73 -12.69 1.20
C ILE A 63 10.71 -12.16 2.26
N ASP A 64 11.76 -11.48 1.84
CA ASP A 64 12.69 -10.79 2.74
C ASP A 64 12.02 -9.47 3.22
N PRO A 65 11.69 -9.34 4.53
CA PRO A 65 10.94 -8.19 5.02
C PRO A 65 11.63 -6.85 4.79
N LEU A 66 12.95 -6.80 4.96
CA LEU A 66 13.71 -5.58 4.79
C LEU A 66 13.74 -5.13 3.33
N LYS A 67 14.05 -6.05 2.41
CA LYS A 67 14.05 -5.75 0.98
C LYS A 67 12.66 -5.40 0.45
N HIS A 68 11.63 -6.04 0.98
CA HIS A 68 10.26 -5.75 0.60
C HIS A 68 9.86 -4.33 1.05
N LYS A 69 10.15 -3.96 2.29
CA LYS A 69 9.92 -2.61 2.79
C LYS A 69 10.66 -1.56 1.93
N GLU A 70 11.96 -1.80 1.65
CA GLU A 70 12.74 -0.93 0.78
C GLU A 70 12.15 -0.80 -0.62
N PHE A 71 11.73 -1.90 -1.20
CA PHE A 71 11.04 -1.90 -2.49
C PHE A 71 9.78 -1.02 -2.43
N LEU A 72 8.95 -1.14 -1.38
CA LEU A 72 7.69 -0.43 -1.27
C LEU A 72 7.89 1.09 -1.17
N TYR A 73 8.74 1.56 -0.27
CA TYR A 73 8.90 3.01 -0.15
C TYR A 73 9.62 3.61 -1.37
N HIS A 74 10.58 2.93 -1.98
CA HIS A 74 11.20 3.38 -3.23
C HIS A 74 10.25 3.32 -4.42
N PHE A 75 9.35 2.33 -4.44
CA PHE A 75 8.31 2.27 -5.46
C PHE A 75 7.36 3.46 -5.36
N TYR A 76 6.89 3.77 -4.15
CA TYR A 76 5.92 4.83 -3.95
C TYR A 76 6.49 6.25 -4.03
N GLU A 77 7.78 6.45 -3.83
CA GLU A 77 8.44 7.73 -4.17
C GLU A 77 8.74 7.88 -5.66
N GLY A 78 8.60 6.82 -6.45
CA GLY A 78 8.87 6.83 -7.89
C GLY A 78 10.31 6.50 -8.28
N ALA A 79 11.18 6.13 -7.34
CA ALA A 79 12.59 5.81 -7.60
C ALA A 79 12.79 4.41 -8.23
N THR A 80 11.87 3.49 -8.02
CA THR A 80 11.96 2.14 -8.60
C THR A 80 11.66 2.17 -10.10
N PRO A 81 12.50 1.53 -10.95
CA PRO A 81 12.21 1.43 -12.38
C PRO A 81 10.84 0.80 -12.65
N GLY A 82 10.03 1.46 -13.48
CA GLY A 82 8.66 1.03 -13.79
C GLY A 82 7.61 1.46 -12.76
N SER A 83 7.98 2.20 -11.73
CA SER A 83 7.01 2.84 -10.86
C SER A 83 6.21 3.91 -11.62
N TRP A 84 4.92 3.94 -11.32
CA TRP A 84 4.00 4.98 -11.76
C TRP A 84 3.73 6.03 -10.68
N SER A 85 4.21 5.79 -9.46
CA SER A 85 3.90 6.64 -8.30
C SER A 85 4.70 7.93 -8.30
N MET A 86 4.16 8.94 -7.63
CA MET A 86 4.75 10.27 -7.46
C MET A 86 4.54 10.74 -6.01
N GLY A 87 4.76 9.80 -5.07
CA GLY A 87 4.77 10.11 -3.64
C GLY A 87 6.12 10.64 -3.19
N GLU A 88 6.23 10.87 -1.90
CA GLU A 88 7.48 11.32 -1.26
C GLU A 88 7.94 10.35 -0.19
N LEU A 89 9.26 10.19 -0.08
CA LEU A 89 9.89 9.50 1.03
C LEU A 89 9.90 10.42 2.25
N TYR A 90 9.50 9.90 3.39
CA TYR A 90 9.46 10.66 4.63
C TYR A 90 10.14 9.90 5.78
N ASN A 91 10.88 10.63 6.59
CA ASN A 91 11.49 10.13 7.82
C ASN A 91 12.37 8.87 7.62
N TYR A 92 13.24 8.91 6.60
CA TYR A 92 14.21 7.84 6.37
C TYR A 92 15.23 7.75 7.50
N ASP A 93 15.37 6.56 8.07
CA ASP A 93 16.38 6.22 9.09
C ASP A 93 17.41 5.27 8.48
N GLU A 94 18.64 5.76 8.32
CA GLU A 94 19.74 5.01 7.72
C GLU A 94 20.15 3.78 8.57
N ALA A 95 20.03 3.86 9.89
CA ALA A 95 20.45 2.77 10.77
C ALA A 95 19.51 1.57 10.72
N THR A 96 18.21 1.82 10.61
CA THR A 96 17.17 0.79 10.53
C THR A 96 16.72 0.51 9.09
N ARG A 97 17.10 1.37 8.15
CA ARG A 97 16.61 1.37 6.76
C ARG A 97 15.09 1.44 6.69
N ASP A 98 14.48 2.15 7.63
CA ASP A 98 13.05 2.38 7.70
C ASP A 98 12.70 3.73 7.07
N ALA A 99 11.52 3.79 6.46
CA ALA A 99 10.98 5.01 5.91
C ALA A 99 9.45 4.93 5.83
N ARG A 100 8.83 6.09 5.70
CA ARG A 100 7.40 6.23 5.43
C ARG A 100 7.19 6.80 4.05
N SER A 101 5.99 6.60 3.50
CA SER A 101 5.60 7.17 2.21
C SER A 101 4.47 8.16 2.38
N CYS A 102 4.68 9.38 1.88
CA CYS A 102 3.66 10.41 1.78
C CYS A 102 3.03 10.41 0.40
N GLY A 103 1.76 10.75 0.31
CA GLY A 103 1.05 10.93 -0.96
C GLY A 103 -0.44 10.74 -0.82
N THR A 104 -1.17 11.35 -1.73
CA THR A 104 -2.60 11.10 -1.93
C THR A 104 -2.81 9.77 -2.65
N THR A 105 -4.04 9.24 -2.70
CA THR A 105 -4.34 8.09 -3.56
C THR A 105 -4.04 8.40 -5.02
N ALA A 106 -4.27 9.64 -5.45
CA ALA A 106 -3.98 10.10 -6.81
C ALA A 106 -2.48 10.03 -7.14
N SER A 107 -1.60 10.54 -6.26
CA SER A 107 -0.16 10.49 -6.46
C SER A 107 0.37 9.05 -6.41
N LEU A 108 -0.07 8.26 -5.44
CA LEU A 108 0.40 6.87 -5.26
C LEU A 108 -0.12 5.92 -6.36
N CYS A 109 -1.31 6.15 -6.90
CA CYS A 109 -1.84 5.40 -8.06
C CYS A 109 -1.28 5.88 -9.41
N GLY A 110 -0.58 7.01 -9.44
CA GLY A 110 0.09 7.53 -10.64
C GLY A 110 -0.74 8.49 -11.48
N ILE A 111 -1.85 9.02 -10.96
CA ILE A 111 -2.67 10.02 -11.67
C ILE A 111 -1.87 11.30 -11.85
N GLU A 112 -1.20 11.77 -10.81
CA GLU A 112 -0.38 12.99 -10.86
C GLU A 112 0.77 12.85 -11.86
N GLN A 113 1.50 11.73 -11.83
CA GLN A 113 2.59 11.46 -12.77
C GLN A 113 2.10 11.43 -14.24
N ALA A 114 0.94 10.80 -14.48
CA ALA A 114 0.38 10.71 -15.82
C ALA A 114 -0.09 12.08 -16.34
N LEU A 115 -0.64 12.93 -15.48
CA LEU A 115 -1.01 14.31 -15.82
C LEU A 115 0.22 15.16 -16.11
N ASP A 116 1.27 15.08 -15.29
CA ASP A 116 2.53 15.80 -15.47
C ASP A 116 3.18 15.45 -16.81
N LYS A 117 3.19 14.17 -17.17
CA LYS A 117 3.71 13.67 -18.45
C LYS A 117 2.75 13.83 -19.64
N ASN A 118 1.54 14.31 -19.40
CA ASN A 118 0.46 14.39 -20.40
C ASN A 118 0.21 13.03 -21.11
N ASP A 119 0.33 11.93 -20.37
CA ASP A 119 0.16 10.57 -20.88
C ASP A 119 -1.26 10.05 -20.56
N LYS A 120 -2.13 10.11 -21.58
CA LYS A 120 -3.53 9.70 -21.46
C LYS A 120 -3.71 8.20 -21.21
N ILE A 121 -2.79 7.37 -21.73
CA ILE A 121 -2.86 5.92 -21.52
C ILE A 121 -2.47 5.59 -20.09
N ALA A 122 -1.39 6.17 -19.60
CA ALA A 122 -0.98 6.04 -18.20
C ALA A 122 -2.06 6.55 -17.25
N LEU A 123 -2.74 7.66 -17.59
CA LEU A 123 -3.83 8.23 -16.80
C LEU A 123 -5.03 7.25 -16.69
N ASP A 124 -5.44 6.61 -17.79
CA ASP A 124 -6.51 5.60 -17.77
C ASP A 124 -6.15 4.42 -16.82
N TYR A 125 -4.91 3.93 -16.89
CA TYR A 125 -4.44 2.89 -15.97
C TYR A 125 -4.34 3.38 -14.52
N ALA A 126 -3.95 4.63 -14.29
CA ALA A 126 -3.85 5.20 -12.95
C ALA A 126 -5.22 5.31 -12.27
N VAL A 127 -6.22 5.78 -13.00
CA VAL A 127 -7.62 5.84 -12.53
C VAL A 127 -8.16 4.43 -12.24
N LYS A 128 -7.86 3.44 -13.10
CA LYS A 128 -8.25 2.05 -12.86
C LYS A 128 -7.61 1.45 -11.62
N ARG A 129 -6.34 1.78 -11.33
CA ARG A 129 -5.68 1.35 -10.08
C ARG A 129 -6.34 1.96 -8.84
N ASP A 130 -6.66 3.25 -8.88
CA ASP A 130 -7.34 3.94 -7.79
C ASP A 130 -8.73 3.35 -7.54
N LEU A 131 -9.51 3.15 -8.60
CA LEU A 131 -10.82 2.49 -8.52
C LEU A 131 -10.72 1.05 -8.01
N LEU A 132 -9.71 0.29 -8.43
CA LEU A 132 -9.49 -1.08 -7.97
C LEU A 132 -9.26 -1.13 -6.45
N LEU A 133 -8.40 -0.27 -5.92
CA LEU A 133 -8.13 -0.22 -4.49
C LEU A 133 -9.35 0.20 -3.69
N HIS A 134 -10.07 1.23 -4.12
CA HIS A 134 -11.29 1.68 -3.45
C HIS A 134 -12.38 0.59 -3.49
N THR A 135 -12.52 -0.11 -4.62
CA THR A 135 -13.46 -1.22 -4.75
C THR A 135 -13.07 -2.36 -3.82
N ALA A 136 -11.81 -2.79 -3.84
CA ALA A 136 -11.33 -3.85 -2.96
C ALA A 136 -11.58 -3.49 -1.49
N MET A 137 -11.20 -2.28 -1.07
CA MET A 137 -11.45 -1.80 0.30
C MET A 137 -12.93 -1.81 0.68
N ALA A 138 -13.82 -1.38 -0.22
CA ALA A 138 -15.25 -1.29 0.06
C ALA A 138 -15.94 -2.66 0.23
N PHE A 139 -15.35 -3.73 -0.34
CA PHE A 139 -15.87 -5.10 -0.21
C PHE A 139 -15.23 -5.88 0.96
N LEU A 140 -14.24 -5.31 1.65
CA LEU A 140 -13.66 -5.94 2.82
C LEU A 140 -14.52 -5.69 4.07
N GLN A 141 -14.58 -6.71 4.91
CA GLN A 141 -15.24 -6.59 6.21
C GLN A 141 -14.53 -5.51 7.05
N GLY A 142 -15.32 -4.57 7.57
CA GLY A 142 -14.89 -3.50 8.44
C GLY A 142 -15.69 -3.45 9.74
#